data_643624663e94304423d817133cb4f28e
#
_entry.id   643624663e94304423d817133cb4f28e
#
_cell.length_a   1.000
_cell.length_b   1.000
_cell.length_c   1.000
_cell.angle_alpha   90.00
_cell.angle_beta   90.00
_cell.angle_gamma   90.00
#
_symmetry.space_group_name_H-M   'P 1'
#
loop_
_entity.id
_entity.type
_entity.pdbx_description
1 polymer ?
#
loop_
_entity_poly.entity_id
_entity_poly.type
_entity_poly.pdbx_seq_one_letter_code
_entity_poly.pdbx_strand_id
1 'polypeptide(L)'
;MGDNYYNDKLNAEKLFKVYDTKIMRIKQYLKAEIDYVRSSINADKTVIELGAGYGRIIKELAPFCKSVIGIDISENNVVLAKEYLKILPNADVIKMDVHNITVKSTFDIVLCLQNGISSMGMTPEDIKNIMKLLNFGGHAFFSTYSAKFWDCRLEWFEEQAANGLLGEIDTENTGDGVIVCKDGFRATTKSPEEFEKLGRMTGYPLKIVEVDNSSLFLVISKE
;
A
#
# COMPACT_ATOMS: atom_id res chain seq x y z
N MET A 1 -18.17 11.27 -3.09
CA MET A 1 -16.74 11.52 -2.88
C MET A 1 -16.48 11.03 -1.48
N GLY A 2 -15.80 9.89 -1.32
CA GLY A 2 -15.45 9.41 0.01
C GLY A 2 -14.43 10.38 0.61
N ASP A 3 -14.67 10.78 1.86
CA ASP A 3 -13.72 11.59 2.62
C ASP A 3 -12.37 10.88 2.57
N ASN A 4 -11.34 11.57 2.08
CA ASN A 4 -10.00 11.02 2.02
C ASN A 4 -9.38 11.10 3.42
N TYR A 5 -9.82 10.21 4.30
CA TYR A 5 -9.43 10.20 5.72
C TYR A 5 -7.91 10.26 5.91
N TYR A 6 -7.17 9.54 5.06
CA TYR A 6 -5.70 9.54 5.11
C TYR A 6 -5.11 10.90 4.73
N ASN A 7 -5.69 11.59 3.73
CA ASN A 7 -5.22 12.92 3.39
C ASN A 7 -5.54 13.96 4.47
N ASP A 8 -6.70 13.86 5.08
CA ASP A 8 -7.24 14.94 5.92
C ASP A 8 -6.93 14.75 7.42
N LYS A 9 -6.90 13.50 7.91
CA LYS A 9 -6.82 13.19 9.33
C LYS A 9 -5.63 12.32 9.73
N LEU A 10 -5.17 11.40 8.86
CA LEU A 10 -4.16 10.38 9.19
C LEU A 10 -2.96 10.47 8.23
N ASN A 11 -2.29 11.62 8.19
CA ASN A 11 -1.12 11.86 7.34
C ASN A 11 0.11 12.27 8.15
N ALA A 12 1.25 12.35 7.49
CA ALA A 12 2.55 12.81 7.99
C ALA A 12 2.93 12.15 9.33
N GLU A 13 3.10 12.93 10.39
CA GLU A 13 3.52 12.43 11.70
C GLU A 13 2.54 11.43 12.32
N LYS A 14 1.23 11.58 12.06
CA LYS A 14 0.23 10.62 12.52
C LYS A 14 0.40 9.29 11.81
N LEU A 15 0.61 9.32 10.49
CA LEU A 15 0.88 8.12 9.71
C LEU A 15 2.19 7.44 10.16
N PHE A 16 3.21 8.22 10.50
CA PHE A 16 4.44 7.68 11.09
C PHE A 16 4.15 6.90 12.39
N LYS A 17 3.31 7.45 13.28
CA LYS A 17 2.92 6.80 14.54
C LYS A 17 2.11 5.52 14.34
N VAL A 18 1.33 5.40 13.26
CA VAL A 18 0.62 4.15 12.93
C VAL A 18 1.60 2.98 12.81
N TYR A 19 2.76 3.22 12.19
CA TYR A 19 3.77 2.17 11.98
C TYR A 19 4.75 2.00 13.15
N ASP A 20 4.72 2.87 14.15
CA ASP A 20 5.47 2.73 15.43
C ASP A 20 4.67 1.89 16.43
N THR A 21 4.22 0.74 16.01
CA THR A 21 3.47 -0.22 16.85
C THR A 21 4.40 -1.03 17.74
N LYS A 22 3.88 -1.46 18.91
CA LYS A 22 4.57 -2.40 19.81
C LYS A 22 4.19 -3.86 19.55
N ILE A 23 3.17 -4.11 18.76
CA ILE A 23 2.66 -5.44 18.44
C ILE A 23 3.64 -6.15 17.51
N MET A 24 4.33 -7.15 18.02
CA MET A 24 5.39 -7.87 17.26
C MET A 24 4.84 -8.53 16.00
N ARG A 25 3.62 -9.05 16.03
CA ARG A 25 2.98 -9.68 14.87
C ARG A 25 2.70 -8.68 13.75
N ILE A 26 2.42 -7.41 14.09
CA ILE A 26 2.27 -6.34 13.10
C ILE A 26 3.63 -5.97 12.48
N LYS A 27 4.69 -5.87 13.28
CA LYS A 27 6.05 -5.65 12.74
C LYS A 27 6.45 -6.76 11.76
N GLN A 28 6.12 -8.02 12.09
CA GLN A 28 6.36 -9.15 11.20
C GLN A 28 5.58 -9.02 9.90
N TYR A 29 4.29 -8.68 9.94
CA TYR A 29 3.45 -8.41 8.77
C TYR A 29 4.06 -7.34 7.86
N LEU A 30 4.40 -6.17 8.44
CA LEU A 30 4.98 -5.05 7.71
C LEU A 30 6.29 -5.43 7.00
N LYS A 31 7.12 -6.23 7.68
CA LYS A 31 8.37 -6.74 7.12
C LYS A 31 8.14 -7.79 6.05
N ALA A 32 7.20 -8.72 6.24
CA ALA A 32 6.94 -9.82 5.33
C ALA A 32 6.48 -9.33 3.95
N GLU A 33 5.67 -8.28 3.87
CA GLU A 33 5.28 -7.67 2.59
C GLU A 33 6.49 -7.10 1.84
N ILE A 34 7.38 -6.38 2.55
CA ILE A 34 8.59 -5.82 1.95
C ILE A 34 9.55 -6.93 1.50
N ASP A 35 9.78 -7.95 2.32
CA ASP A 35 10.65 -9.06 1.98
C ASP A 35 10.12 -9.83 0.75
N TYR A 36 8.81 -9.99 0.64
CA TYR A 36 8.19 -10.66 -0.50
C TYR A 36 8.47 -9.90 -1.81
N VAL A 37 8.17 -8.60 -1.87
CA VAL A 37 8.38 -7.81 -3.11
C VAL A 37 9.87 -7.64 -3.41
N ARG A 38 10.72 -7.55 -2.38
CA ARG A 38 12.17 -7.42 -2.53
C ARG A 38 12.79 -8.60 -3.28
N SER A 39 12.20 -9.79 -3.18
CA SER A 39 12.67 -10.98 -3.95
C SER A 39 12.63 -10.78 -5.47
N SER A 40 11.82 -9.81 -5.96
CA SER A 40 11.69 -9.46 -7.38
C SER A 40 12.50 -8.20 -7.77
N ILE A 41 13.28 -7.63 -6.85
CA ILE A 41 14.02 -6.38 -7.02
C ILE A 41 15.52 -6.66 -7.02
N ASN A 42 16.24 -6.02 -7.92
CA ASN A 42 17.71 -6.01 -7.97
C ASN A 42 18.21 -4.61 -8.40
N ALA A 43 19.52 -4.42 -8.42
CA ALA A 43 20.17 -3.12 -8.69
C ALA A 43 19.85 -2.49 -10.05
N ASP A 44 19.30 -3.24 -11.02
CA ASP A 44 18.94 -2.73 -12.35
C ASP A 44 17.47 -2.31 -12.44
N LYS A 45 16.65 -2.67 -11.45
CA LYS A 45 15.19 -2.46 -11.46
C LYS A 45 14.79 -1.05 -11.05
N THR A 46 13.82 -0.50 -11.78
CA THR A 46 13.12 0.74 -11.45
C THR A 46 11.78 0.41 -10.78
N VAL A 47 11.46 1.12 -9.71
CA VAL A 47 10.29 0.85 -8.85
C VAL A 47 9.43 2.10 -8.73
N ILE A 48 8.10 1.93 -8.75
CA ILE A 48 7.14 2.96 -8.33
C ILE A 48 6.22 2.41 -7.24
N GLU A 49 6.03 3.18 -6.16
CA GLU A 49 5.07 2.90 -5.09
C GLU A 49 3.88 3.85 -5.17
N LEU A 50 2.68 3.29 -5.15
CA LEU A 50 1.40 4.01 -5.18
C LEU A 50 0.85 4.16 -3.77
N GLY A 51 0.60 5.40 -3.33
CA GLY A 51 0.22 5.71 -1.95
C GLY A 51 1.41 5.57 -0.98
N ALA A 52 2.55 6.15 -1.33
CA ALA A 52 3.83 5.93 -0.64
C ALA A 52 3.88 6.51 0.79
N GLY A 53 2.90 7.34 1.17
CA GLY A 53 2.92 8.01 2.45
C GLY A 53 4.20 8.83 2.64
N TYR A 54 4.84 8.67 3.80
CA TYR A 54 6.12 9.33 4.09
C TYR A 54 7.36 8.55 3.57
N GLY A 55 7.17 7.54 2.70
CA GLY A 55 8.27 6.83 2.03
C GLY A 55 8.89 5.69 2.85
N ARG A 56 8.16 5.08 3.79
CA ARG A 56 8.65 3.99 4.64
C ARG A 56 9.14 2.79 3.82
N ILE A 57 8.34 2.31 2.88
CA ILE A 57 8.69 1.17 2.02
C ILE A 57 9.81 1.56 1.03
N ILE A 58 9.74 2.77 0.49
CA ILE A 58 10.79 3.31 -0.40
C ILE A 58 12.16 3.27 0.28
N LYS A 59 12.24 3.68 1.55
CA LYS A 59 13.50 3.66 2.31
C LYS A 59 14.11 2.27 2.44
N GLU A 60 13.25 1.26 2.64
CA GLU A 60 13.67 -0.14 2.75
C GLU A 60 14.12 -0.73 1.40
N LEU A 61 13.53 -0.26 0.27
CA LEU A 61 13.80 -0.82 -1.05
C LEU A 61 14.92 -0.09 -1.80
N ALA A 62 15.14 1.20 -1.55
CA ALA A 62 16.11 2.02 -2.26
C ALA A 62 17.54 1.41 -2.31
N PRO A 63 18.06 0.76 -1.25
CA PRO A 63 19.39 0.15 -1.30
C PRO A 63 19.52 -1.02 -2.30
N PHE A 64 18.41 -1.56 -2.78
CA PHE A 64 18.38 -2.79 -3.59
C PHE A 64 17.94 -2.57 -5.04
N CYS A 65 17.54 -1.35 -5.43
CA CYS A 65 17.05 -1.05 -6.76
C CYS A 65 17.84 0.09 -7.42
N LYS A 66 17.69 0.21 -8.74
CA LYS A 66 18.28 1.31 -9.51
C LYS A 66 17.71 2.66 -9.08
N SER A 67 16.40 2.73 -8.97
CA SER A 67 15.68 3.90 -8.48
C SER A 67 14.28 3.52 -8.00
N VAL A 68 13.78 4.24 -7.04
CA VAL A 68 12.41 4.10 -6.54
C VAL A 68 11.77 5.47 -6.35
N ILE A 69 10.58 5.64 -6.92
CA ILE A 69 9.77 6.82 -6.68
C ILE A 69 8.44 6.42 -6.05
N GLY A 70 7.89 7.28 -5.20
CA GLY A 70 6.54 7.15 -4.69
C GLY A 70 5.62 8.23 -5.22
N ILE A 71 4.33 7.93 -5.26
CA ILE A 71 3.30 8.94 -5.42
C ILE A 71 2.39 8.93 -4.20
N ASP A 72 1.99 10.12 -3.74
CA ASP A 72 1.02 10.28 -2.66
C ASP A 72 0.19 11.54 -2.89
N ILE A 73 -1.10 11.50 -2.54
CA ILE A 73 -2.01 12.64 -2.72
C ILE A 73 -1.79 13.72 -1.67
N SER A 74 -1.29 13.35 -0.48
CA SER A 74 -1.09 14.27 0.64
C SER A 74 0.22 15.05 0.51
N GLU A 75 0.11 16.37 0.41
CA GLU A 75 1.28 17.27 0.44
C GLU A 75 2.13 17.06 1.70
N ASN A 76 1.47 16.88 2.85
CA ASN A 76 2.16 16.68 4.13
C ASN A 76 3.00 15.39 4.14
N ASN A 77 2.47 14.32 3.55
CA ASN A 77 3.23 13.07 3.38
C ASN A 77 4.45 13.29 2.48
N VAL A 78 4.29 13.98 1.36
CA VAL A 78 5.38 14.26 0.41
C VAL A 78 6.48 15.11 1.04
N VAL A 79 6.13 16.15 1.80
CA VAL A 79 7.10 16.99 2.52
C VAL A 79 7.89 16.15 3.53
N LEU A 80 7.21 15.34 4.34
CA LEU A 80 7.86 14.45 5.30
C LEU A 80 8.74 13.41 4.61
N ALA A 81 8.26 12.83 3.49
CA ALA A 81 9.01 11.84 2.72
C ALA A 81 10.34 12.40 2.19
N LYS A 82 10.35 13.62 1.66
CA LYS A 82 11.58 14.27 1.16
C LYS A 82 12.63 14.43 2.25
N GLU A 83 12.22 14.79 3.45
CA GLU A 83 13.14 14.85 4.60
C GLU A 83 13.59 13.45 5.03
N TYR A 84 12.65 12.49 5.08
CA TYR A 84 12.92 11.11 5.52
C TYR A 84 13.86 10.35 4.57
N LEU A 85 13.81 10.67 3.28
CA LEU A 85 14.57 10.01 2.21
C LEU A 85 15.81 10.80 1.77
N LYS A 86 16.08 11.97 2.32
CA LYS A 86 17.11 12.92 1.84
C LYS A 86 18.51 12.35 1.64
N ILE A 87 18.86 11.28 2.34
CA ILE A 87 20.17 10.63 2.23
C ILE A 87 20.23 9.56 1.13
N LEU A 88 19.11 9.27 0.48
CA LEU A 88 18.98 8.23 -0.56
C LEU A 88 18.87 8.90 -1.93
N PRO A 89 19.95 8.97 -2.73
CA PRO A 89 19.97 9.74 -3.97
C PRO A 89 19.11 9.13 -5.09
N ASN A 90 18.69 7.88 -4.94
CA ASN A 90 17.86 7.14 -5.89
C ASN A 90 16.40 6.98 -5.46
N ALA A 91 15.95 7.75 -4.44
CA ALA A 91 14.62 7.68 -3.86
C ALA A 91 13.95 9.06 -3.83
N ASP A 92 12.67 9.14 -4.22
CA ASP A 92 11.87 10.37 -4.14
C ASP A 92 10.38 10.05 -3.95
N VAL A 93 9.60 11.03 -3.46
CA VAL A 93 8.14 10.99 -3.42
C VAL A 93 7.60 12.28 -4.04
N ILE A 94 6.64 12.14 -4.96
CA ILE A 94 5.98 13.24 -5.64
C ILE A 94 4.50 13.29 -5.32
N LYS A 95 3.93 14.50 -5.24
CA LYS A 95 2.50 14.67 -5.07
C LYS A 95 1.76 14.27 -6.32
N MET A 96 0.90 13.27 -6.22
CA MET A 96 0.11 12.79 -7.34
C MET A 96 -1.07 11.96 -6.86
N ASP A 97 -2.21 12.08 -7.54
CA ASP A 97 -3.38 11.24 -7.33
C ASP A 97 -3.25 9.93 -8.14
N VAL A 98 -3.44 8.80 -7.47
CA VAL A 98 -3.42 7.46 -8.09
C VAL A 98 -4.50 7.28 -9.16
N HIS A 99 -5.61 8.02 -9.06
CA HIS A 99 -6.69 8.02 -10.06
C HIS A 99 -6.35 8.87 -11.31
N ASN A 100 -5.29 9.69 -11.24
CA ASN A 100 -4.86 10.54 -12.34
C ASN A 100 -3.33 10.57 -12.45
N ILE A 101 -2.74 9.41 -12.77
CA ILE A 101 -1.30 9.26 -12.88
C ILE A 101 -0.80 9.91 -14.19
N THR A 102 0.08 10.90 -14.07
CA THR A 102 0.66 11.64 -15.19
C THR A 102 2.15 11.35 -15.42
N VAL A 103 2.73 10.41 -14.67
CA VAL A 103 4.11 9.96 -14.88
C VAL A 103 4.24 9.35 -16.28
N LYS A 104 5.22 9.84 -17.04
CA LYS A 104 5.48 9.35 -18.42
C LYS A 104 6.48 8.20 -18.47
N SER A 105 7.26 8.01 -17.42
CA SER A 105 8.22 6.91 -17.31
C SER A 105 7.52 5.60 -17.04
N THR A 106 8.14 4.51 -17.46
CA THR A 106 7.72 3.15 -17.12
C THR A 106 8.69 2.52 -16.12
N PHE A 107 8.24 1.50 -15.41
CA PHE A 107 8.93 0.86 -14.30
C PHE A 107 8.94 -0.65 -14.45
N ASP A 108 9.93 -1.29 -13.86
CA ASP A 108 9.99 -2.75 -13.82
C ASP A 108 9.05 -3.32 -12.74
N ILE A 109 8.85 -2.54 -11.67
CA ILE A 109 8.03 -2.95 -10.52
C ILE A 109 7.07 -1.81 -10.17
N VAL A 110 5.80 -2.13 -10.01
CA VAL A 110 4.76 -1.26 -9.44
C VAL A 110 4.29 -1.87 -8.12
N LEU A 111 4.25 -1.08 -7.07
CA LEU A 111 3.82 -1.50 -5.73
C LEU A 111 2.59 -0.71 -5.29
N CYS A 112 1.62 -1.41 -4.72
CA CYS A 112 0.50 -0.85 -3.97
C CYS A 112 0.27 -1.76 -2.76
N LEU A 113 1.02 -1.51 -1.70
CA LEU A 113 1.11 -2.41 -0.55
C LEU A 113 0.21 -1.96 0.61
N GLN A 114 0.12 -2.81 1.63
CA GLN A 114 -0.54 -2.53 2.91
C GLN A 114 -2.00 -2.07 2.75
N ASN A 115 -2.74 -2.86 1.96
CA ASN A 115 -4.15 -2.58 1.68
C ASN A 115 -4.40 -1.26 0.93
N GLY A 116 -3.39 -0.68 0.31
CA GLY A 116 -3.47 0.57 -0.46
C GLY A 116 -4.58 0.53 -1.52
N ILE A 117 -4.74 -0.61 -2.20
CA ILE A 117 -5.80 -0.80 -3.21
C ILE A 117 -7.21 -0.53 -2.66
N SER A 118 -7.49 -0.92 -1.41
CA SER A 118 -8.79 -0.67 -0.76
C SER A 118 -8.85 0.73 -0.14
N SER A 119 -7.77 1.16 0.51
CA SER A 119 -7.70 2.47 1.18
C SER A 119 -7.84 3.64 0.21
N MET A 120 -7.29 3.50 -1.00
CA MET A 120 -7.40 4.50 -2.07
C MET A 120 -8.63 4.29 -2.97
N GLY A 121 -9.45 3.25 -2.70
CA GLY A 121 -10.67 3.00 -3.49
C GLY A 121 -10.40 2.72 -4.97
N MET A 122 -9.29 2.04 -5.28
CA MET A 122 -8.87 1.78 -6.66
C MET A 122 -9.93 1.02 -7.46
N THR A 123 -10.23 1.54 -8.63
CA THR A 123 -11.19 0.98 -9.59
C THR A 123 -10.49 0.03 -10.57
N PRO A 124 -11.24 -0.81 -11.31
CA PRO A 124 -10.68 -1.60 -12.39
C PRO A 124 -9.98 -0.78 -13.48
N GLU A 125 -10.46 0.45 -13.74
CA GLU A 125 -9.84 1.34 -14.72
C GLU A 125 -8.49 1.86 -14.22
N ASP A 126 -8.37 2.15 -12.91
CA ASP A 126 -7.09 2.53 -12.31
C ASP A 126 -6.06 1.40 -12.48
N ILE A 127 -6.45 0.15 -12.22
CA ILE A 127 -5.56 -1.00 -12.40
C ILE A 127 -5.09 -1.12 -13.85
N LYS A 128 -5.99 -0.95 -14.85
CA LYS A 128 -5.60 -0.94 -16.27
C LYS A 128 -4.63 0.20 -16.61
N ASN A 129 -4.82 1.38 -16.04
CA ASN A 129 -3.93 2.52 -16.23
C ASN A 129 -2.56 2.27 -15.59
N ILE A 130 -2.54 1.66 -14.41
CA ILE A 130 -1.32 1.24 -13.72
C ILE A 130 -0.52 0.24 -14.57
N MET A 131 -1.16 -0.70 -15.28
CA MET A 131 -0.47 -1.62 -16.17
C MET A 131 0.27 -0.91 -17.32
N LYS A 132 -0.12 0.32 -17.68
CA LYS A 132 0.59 1.14 -18.67
C LYS A 132 1.94 1.64 -18.15
N LEU A 133 2.09 1.74 -16.82
CA LEU A 133 3.35 2.13 -16.18
C LEU A 133 4.39 1.02 -16.16
N LEU A 134 4.02 -0.24 -16.43
CA LEU A 134 4.97 -1.35 -16.44
C LEU A 134 5.74 -1.43 -17.74
N ASN A 135 7.05 -1.68 -17.61
CA ASN A 135 7.87 -2.22 -18.68
C ASN A 135 7.38 -3.62 -19.09
N PHE A 136 7.70 -4.04 -20.30
CA PHE A 136 7.57 -5.45 -20.69
C PHE A 136 8.49 -6.30 -19.81
N GLY A 137 7.99 -7.43 -19.29
CA GLY A 137 8.67 -8.24 -18.29
C GLY A 137 8.58 -7.70 -16.85
N GLY A 138 7.81 -6.62 -16.63
CA GLY A 138 7.60 -6.03 -15.32
C GLY A 138 6.44 -6.66 -14.53
N HIS A 139 6.39 -6.36 -13.23
CA HIS A 139 5.38 -6.89 -12.30
C HIS A 139 4.71 -5.80 -11.48
N ALA A 140 3.39 -5.88 -11.33
CA ALA A 140 2.62 -5.08 -10.38
C ALA A 140 2.21 -5.94 -9.17
N PHE A 141 2.45 -5.42 -7.97
CA PHE A 141 2.10 -6.05 -6.70
C PHE A 141 1.06 -5.20 -5.98
N PHE A 142 -0.10 -5.78 -5.76
CA PHE A 142 -1.16 -5.18 -4.93
C PHE A 142 -1.36 -6.07 -3.72
N SER A 143 -1.38 -5.51 -2.51
CA SER A 143 -1.64 -6.30 -1.32
C SER A 143 -2.88 -5.83 -0.56
N THR A 144 -3.47 -6.77 0.16
CA THR A 144 -4.52 -6.55 1.16
C THR A 144 -4.28 -7.49 2.34
N TYR A 145 -5.02 -7.35 3.43
CA TYR A 145 -4.92 -8.25 4.57
C TYR A 145 -5.52 -9.63 4.22
N SER A 146 -4.83 -10.70 4.66
CA SER A 146 -5.41 -12.04 4.68
C SER A 146 -6.55 -12.13 5.71
N ALA A 147 -7.58 -12.91 5.41
CA ALA A 147 -8.63 -13.21 6.38
C ALA A 147 -8.10 -13.86 7.66
N LYS A 148 -6.99 -14.62 7.57
CA LYS A 148 -6.31 -15.23 8.72
C LYS A 148 -5.66 -14.23 9.68
N PHE A 149 -5.51 -13.00 9.24
CA PHE A 149 -4.88 -11.92 10.01
C PHE A 149 -5.88 -11.03 10.76
N TRP A 150 -7.16 -11.42 10.77
CA TRP A 150 -8.24 -10.58 11.29
C TRP A 150 -8.02 -10.13 12.73
N ASP A 151 -7.75 -11.05 13.67
CA ASP A 151 -7.62 -10.72 15.09
C ASP A 151 -6.44 -9.76 15.34
N CYS A 152 -5.28 -10.04 14.71
CA CYS A 152 -4.12 -9.16 14.83
C CYS A 152 -4.35 -7.79 14.18
N ARG A 153 -5.09 -7.76 13.05
CA ARG A 153 -5.46 -6.51 12.41
C ARG A 153 -6.39 -5.69 13.30
N LEU A 154 -7.38 -6.30 13.91
CA LEU A 154 -8.30 -5.63 14.83
C LEU A 154 -7.54 -5.06 16.03
N GLU A 155 -6.68 -5.86 16.68
CA GLU A 155 -5.81 -5.42 17.78
C GLU A 155 -4.98 -4.19 17.39
N TRP A 156 -4.43 -4.16 16.17
CA TRP A 156 -3.65 -3.02 15.69
C TRP A 156 -4.51 -1.75 15.49
N PHE A 157 -5.73 -1.90 15.02
CA PHE A 157 -6.64 -0.75 14.89
C PHE A 157 -7.15 -0.26 16.24
N GLU A 158 -7.33 -1.15 17.23
CA GLU A 158 -7.60 -0.78 18.61
C GLU A 158 -6.42 -0.02 19.25
N GLU A 159 -5.16 -0.46 19.00
CA GLU A 159 -3.97 0.30 19.42
C GLU A 159 -3.96 1.70 18.81
N GLN A 160 -4.28 1.85 17.53
CA GLN A 160 -4.35 3.15 16.86
C GLN A 160 -5.45 4.04 17.46
N ALA A 161 -6.64 3.48 17.73
CA ALA A 161 -7.73 4.19 18.37
C ALA A 161 -7.36 4.64 19.80
N ALA A 162 -6.75 3.76 20.59
CA ALA A 162 -6.26 4.07 21.94
C ALA A 162 -5.19 5.18 21.96
N ASN A 163 -4.39 5.28 20.87
CA ASN A 163 -3.38 6.33 20.67
C ASN A 163 -3.96 7.62 20.05
N GLY A 164 -5.26 7.71 19.84
CA GLY A 164 -5.93 8.87 19.25
C GLY A 164 -5.58 9.13 17.77
N LEU A 165 -5.13 8.10 17.05
CA LEU A 165 -4.85 8.16 15.61
C LEU A 165 -6.11 7.92 14.80
N LEU A 166 -7.04 7.13 15.33
CA LEU A 166 -8.37 6.83 14.79
C LEU A 166 -9.44 7.12 15.85
N GLY A 167 -10.70 7.18 15.41
CA GLY A 167 -11.84 7.16 16.31
C GLY A 167 -11.98 5.81 17.01
N GLU A 168 -12.85 5.76 18.05
CA GLU A 168 -13.23 4.54 18.73
C GLU A 168 -13.82 3.51 17.73
N ILE A 169 -13.44 2.25 17.87
CA ILE A 169 -13.97 1.17 17.03
C ILE A 169 -15.47 1.00 17.27
N ASP A 170 -16.23 1.03 16.20
CA ASP A 170 -17.66 0.70 16.19
C ASP A 170 -17.80 -0.83 16.10
N THR A 171 -17.92 -1.49 17.24
CA THR A 171 -17.95 -2.95 17.32
C THR A 171 -19.20 -3.58 16.68
N GLU A 172 -20.31 -2.82 16.59
CA GLU A 172 -21.55 -3.30 15.96
C GLU A 172 -21.43 -3.38 14.44
N ASN A 173 -20.64 -2.49 13.84
CA ASN A 173 -20.43 -2.39 12.39
C ASN A 173 -19.05 -2.90 11.92
N THR A 174 -18.24 -3.44 12.85
CA THR A 174 -16.92 -4.02 12.55
C THR A 174 -17.03 -5.54 12.47
N GLY A 175 -16.59 -6.13 11.36
CA GLY A 175 -16.62 -7.58 11.10
C GLY A 175 -16.43 -7.89 9.62
N ASP A 176 -16.29 -9.16 9.28
CA ASP A 176 -16.21 -9.65 7.88
C ASP A 176 -15.19 -8.90 7.00
N GLY A 177 -14.00 -8.63 7.55
CA GLY A 177 -12.95 -7.91 6.83
C GLY A 177 -13.10 -6.39 6.81
N VAL A 178 -14.11 -5.84 7.49
CA VAL A 178 -14.38 -4.40 7.58
C VAL A 178 -14.13 -3.90 9.00
N ILE A 179 -13.38 -2.81 9.15
CA ILE A 179 -13.25 -2.07 10.42
C ILE A 179 -13.87 -0.71 10.23
N VAL A 180 -14.75 -0.33 11.17
CA VAL A 180 -15.45 0.96 11.19
C VAL A 180 -15.10 1.66 12.50
N CYS A 181 -14.88 2.97 12.45
CA CYS A 181 -14.74 3.82 13.63
C CYS A 181 -15.87 4.86 13.71
N LYS A 182 -16.21 5.28 14.91
CA LYS A 182 -17.31 6.24 15.19
C LYS A 182 -17.05 7.64 14.58
N ASP A 183 -15.79 7.96 14.24
CA ASP A 183 -15.41 9.23 13.60
C ASP A 183 -15.52 9.21 12.07
N GLY A 184 -16.03 8.11 11.48
CA GLY A 184 -16.25 7.94 10.05
C GLY A 184 -15.13 7.19 9.33
N PHE A 185 -14.06 6.77 10.02
CA PHE A 185 -13.06 5.90 9.40
C PHE A 185 -13.64 4.54 9.01
N ARG A 186 -13.26 4.05 7.83
CA ARG A 186 -13.66 2.74 7.35
C ARG A 186 -12.51 2.09 6.57
N ALA A 187 -12.14 0.89 6.94
CA ALA A 187 -11.15 0.06 6.24
C ALA A 187 -11.75 -1.26 5.80
N THR A 188 -11.68 -1.55 4.50
CA THR A 188 -12.14 -2.83 3.90
C THR A 188 -10.94 -3.62 3.40
N THR A 189 -11.16 -4.90 3.07
CA THR A 189 -10.17 -5.77 2.40
C THR A 189 -10.73 -6.26 1.07
N LYS A 190 -9.89 -6.93 0.28
CA LYS A 190 -10.28 -7.65 -0.93
C LYS A 190 -10.23 -9.14 -0.68
N SER A 191 -11.25 -9.87 -1.10
CA SER A 191 -11.20 -11.33 -1.09
C SER A 191 -10.32 -11.87 -2.24
N PRO A 192 -9.90 -13.15 -2.20
CA PRO A 192 -9.20 -13.79 -3.31
C PRO A 192 -9.97 -13.67 -4.64
N GLU A 193 -11.30 -13.85 -4.59
CA GLU A 193 -12.17 -13.78 -5.76
C GLU A 193 -12.25 -12.35 -6.33
N GLU A 194 -12.28 -11.35 -5.46
CA GLU A 194 -12.23 -9.95 -5.88
C GLU A 194 -10.89 -9.62 -6.55
N PHE A 195 -9.78 -10.09 -5.99
CA PHE A 195 -8.45 -9.94 -6.60
C PHE A 195 -8.35 -10.67 -7.94
N GLU A 196 -8.86 -11.90 -8.04
CA GLU A 196 -8.88 -12.62 -9.29
C GLU A 196 -9.68 -11.88 -10.36
N LYS A 197 -10.86 -11.39 -10.00
CA LYS A 197 -11.71 -10.59 -10.90
C LYS A 197 -10.98 -9.32 -11.38
N LEU A 198 -10.37 -8.57 -10.46
CA LEU A 198 -9.61 -7.36 -10.80
C LEU A 198 -8.43 -7.67 -11.74
N GLY A 199 -7.65 -8.70 -11.43
CA GLY A 199 -6.50 -9.09 -12.23
C GLY A 199 -6.90 -9.56 -13.64
N ARG A 200 -7.93 -10.40 -13.78
CA ARG A 200 -8.44 -10.87 -15.08
C ARG A 200 -8.88 -9.74 -16.00
N MET A 201 -9.37 -8.63 -15.46
CA MET A 201 -9.79 -7.46 -16.26
C MET A 201 -8.63 -6.75 -16.95
N THR A 202 -7.39 -7.00 -16.55
CA THR A 202 -6.19 -6.45 -17.21
C THR A 202 -5.81 -7.18 -18.48
N GLY A 203 -6.24 -8.45 -18.62
CA GLY A 203 -5.85 -9.32 -19.73
C GLY A 203 -4.43 -9.88 -19.62
N TYR A 204 -3.71 -9.60 -18.54
CA TYR A 204 -2.34 -10.08 -18.28
C TYR A 204 -2.33 -11.30 -17.36
N PRO A 205 -1.28 -12.14 -17.42
CA PRO A 205 -1.06 -13.21 -16.44
C PRO A 205 -1.06 -12.68 -15.01
N LEU A 206 -1.71 -13.43 -14.14
CA LEU A 206 -1.80 -13.07 -12.72
C LEU A 206 -1.58 -14.28 -11.82
N LYS A 207 -1.19 -14.01 -10.58
CA LYS A 207 -1.23 -15.00 -9.49
C LYS A 207 -1.70 -14.32 -8.20
N ILE A 208 -2.36 -15.11 -7.36
CA ILE A 208 -2.74 -14.70 -6.00
C ILE A 208 -1.89 -15.50 -5.03
N VAL A 209 -1.23 -14.82 -4.12
CA VAL A 209 -0.27 -15.43 -3.18
C VAL A 209 -0.56 -14.95 -1.77
N GLU A 210 -0.73 -15.87 -0.83
CA GLU A 210 -0.78 -15.54 0.59
C GLU A 210 0.65 -15.52 1.15
N VAL A 211 0.99 -14.44 1.84
CA VAL A 211 2.31 -14.21 2.45
C VAL A 211 2.16 -14.11 3.95
N ASP A 212 2.94 -14.91 4.69
CA ASP A 212 3.05 -14.86 6.15
C ASP A 212 1.70 -15.05 6.89
N ASN A 213 0.68 -15.60 6.26
CA ASN A 213 -0.71 -15.64 6.77
C ASN A 213 -1.24 -14.26 7.22
N SER A 214 -0.65 -13.18 6.72
CA SER A 214 -1.02 -11.80 7.05
C SER A 214 -1.48 -10.99 5.84
N SER A 215 -0.94 -11.29 4.67
CA SER A 215 -1.23 -10.55 3.44
C SER A 215 -1.66 -11.47 2.32
N LEU A 216 -2.60 -10.99 1.53
CA LEU A 216 -2.96 -11.55 0.24
C LEU A 216 -2.43 -10.62 -0.85
N PHE A 217 -1.64 -11.17 -1.78
CA PHE A 217 -1.08 -10.45 -2.92
C PHE A 217 -1.78 -10.82 -4.22
N LEU A 218 -2.16 -9.82 -5.01
CA LEU A 218 -2.39 -9.94 -6.45
C LEU A 218 -1.12 -9.50 -7.15
N VAL A 219 -0.50 -10.40 -7.90
CA VAL A 219 0.67 -10.11 -8.73
C VAL A 219 0.28 -10.24 -10.19
N ILE A 220 0.48 -9.19 -10.97
CA ILE A 220 0.18 -9.14 -12.40
C ILE A 220 1.49 -8.92 -13.16
N SER A 221 1.72 -9.74 -14.20
CA SER A 221 2.94 -9.71 -15.02
C SER A 221 2.63 -9.15 -16.40
N LYS A 222 3.39 -8.19 -16.89
CA LYS A 222 3.28 -7.66 -18.26
C LYS A 222 4.27 -8.39 -19.16
N GLU A 223 3.82 -9.51 -19.73
CA GLU A 223 4.56 -10.33 -20.68
C GLU A 223 4.27 -9.92 -22.13
#